data_539a88ca861351dd16868abe60ad6dc8
#
_entry.id   539a88ca861351dd16868abe60ad6dc8
#
_cell.length_a   1.000
_cell.length_b   1.000
_cell.length_c   1.000
_cell.angle_alpha   90.00
_cell.angle_beta   90.00
_cell.angle_gamma   90.00
#
_symmetry.space_group_name_H-M   'P 1'
#
loop_
_entity.id
_entity.type
_entity.pdbx_description
1 polymer ?
#
loop_
_entity_poly.entity_id
_entity_poly.type
_entity_poly.pdbx_seq_one_letter_code
_entity_poly.pdbx_strand_id
1 'polypeptide(L)'
;MITKKKIELLAPAGNLEILKVAVDSGADSVYLGLKEYSARAGADNFTLDELEEGVDYAHTRSAKVFLAVNTLMSDNEFELFYPTIAEAVNIGVDGLIVQDLAVLTKLASDFPDVTINCSTQMNIYGADEFKKLADLGANRVVLPRELSCDEIETRTKIALGYNLETEVFAHGAVCVCASGLCLFSAMNRSGTRSGNRGSCAQPCREEYQLYNNGLKLKDGHLLSPKDRDVSEYLARLIKSGVSSLKIEGRMRDANYVRSAVYCYRRMIDAYYEGKLDKDLIKEIRYDLLINFNRGGAFTTQYLSGSKDDHLLSGEYPGKYGVRIGRISRLEAGNGLVTVGIKNGAWWT
;
A
#
# COMPACT_ATOMS: atom_id res chain seq x y z
N MET A 1 -6.74 -32.70 -6.30
CA MET A 1 -6.77 -31.31 -6.79
C MET A 1 -6.25 -30.43 -5.64
N ILE A 2 -5.11 -29.82 -5.79
CA ILE A 2 -4.62 -28.82 -4.82
C ILE A 2 -5.59 -27.64 -4.94
N THR A 3 -6.41 -27.41 -3.93
CA THR A 3 -7.25 -26.21 -3.87
C THR A 3 -6.33 -25.01 -3.92
N LYS A 4 -6.31 -24.28 -5.03
CA LYS A 4 -5.49 -23.11 -5.21
C LYS A 4 -5.91 -22.09 -4.14
N LYS A 5 -5.03 -21.80 -3.19
CA LYS A 5 -5.27 -20.81 -2.11
C LYS A 5 -5.80 -19.52 -2.76
N LYS A 6 -6.90 -18.96 -2.25
CA LYS A 6 -7.38 -17.65 -2.72
C LYS A 6 -6.31 -16.59 -2.46
N ILE A 7 -6.26 -15.57 -3.33
CA ILE A 7 -5.36 -14.44 -3.11
C ILE A 7 -5.74 -13.70 -1.83
N GLU A 8 -4.76 -13.38 -1.03
CA GLU A 8 -4.92 -12.62 0.23
C GLU A 8 -5.13 -11.13 -0.06
N LEU A 9 -6.04 -10.49 0.65
CA LEU A 9 -6.21 -9.04 0.66
C LEU A 9 -5.65 -8.48 1.97
N LEU A 10 -4.49 -7.80 1.88
CA LEU A 10 -3.77 -7.22 3.00
C LEU A 10 -4.09 -5.72 3.11
N ALA A 11 -4.74 -5.33 4.21
CA ALA A 11 -5.20 -3.97 4.46
C ALA A 11 -4.30 -3.22 5.46
N PRO A 12 -4.18 -1.88 5.34
CA PRO A 12 -3.45 -1.07 6.30
C PRO A 12 -4.26 -0.81 7.57
N ALA A 13 -3.59 -0.79 8.73
CA ALA A 13 -4.17 -0.31 9.98
C ALA A 13 -3.24 0.74 10.62
N GLY A 14 -3.71 1.98 10.74
CA GLY A 14 -2.98 3.08 11.38
C GLY A 14 -3.19 3.13 12.88
N ASN A 15 -4.31 2.60 13.37
CA ASN A 15 -4.72 2.46 14.77
C ASN A 15 -5.74 1.33 14.91
N LEU A 16 -6.16 1.05 16.14
CA LEU A 16 -7.07 -0.06 16.47
C LEU A 16 -8.46 0.07 15.81
N GLU A 17 -9.02 1.29 15.73
CA GLU A 17 -10.30 1.54 15.04
C GLU A 17 -10.22 1.14 13.56
N ILE A 18 -9.14 1.57 12.89
CA ILE A 18 -8.94 1.27 11.47
C ILE A 18 -8.69 -0.22 11.24
N LEU A 19 -8.01 -0.92 12.18
CA LEU A 19 -7.86 -2.38 12.15
C LEU A 19 -9.24 -3.06 12.12
N LYS A 20 -10.11 -2.70 13.06
CA LYS A 20 -11.46 -3.27 13.14
C LYS A 20 -12.25 -3.01 11.84
N VAL A 21 -12.20 -1.79 11.34
CA VAL A 21 -12.85 -1.41 10.07
C VAL A 21 -12.30 -2.22 8.89
N ALA A 22 -10.98 -2.43 8.81
CA ALA A 22 -10.37 -3.22 7.72
C ALA A 22 -10.83 -4.68 7.73
N VAL A 23 -10.81 -5.31 8.91
CA VAL A 23 -11.26 -6.70 9.08
C VAL A 23 -12.75 -6.84 8.76
N ASP A 24 -13.61 -5.96 9.29
CA ASP A 24 -15.06 -5.98 9.03
C ASP A 24 -15.42 -5.69 7.58
N SER A 25 -14.53 -5.03 6.84
CA SER A 25 -14.70 -4.75 5.40
C SER A 25 -14.24 -5.91 4.49
N GLY A 26 -13.72 -7.00 5.07
CA GLY A 26 -13.34 -8.23 4.35
C GLY A 26 -11.85 -8.35 4.03
N ALA A 27 -10.96 -7.71 4.79
CA ALA A 27 -9.54 -8.00 4.72
C ALA A 27 -9.24 -9.41 5.24
N ASP A 28 -8.41 -10.18 4.51
CA ASP A 28 -7.90 -11.46 4.98
C ASP A 28 -6.76 -11.28 5.98
N SER A 29 -6.11 -10.12 5.91
CA SER A 29 -5.01 -9.76 6.81
C SER A 29 -4.87 -8.24 6.94
N VAL A 30 -4.27 -7.80 8.04
CA VAL A 30 -3.96 -6.39 8.29
C VAL A 30 -2.48 -6.21 8.59
N TYR A 31 -1.91 -5.06 8.20
CA TYR A 31 -0.55 -4.70 8.61
C TYR A 31 -0.54 -3.39 9.36
N LEU A 32 0.21 -3.36 10.44
CA LEU A 32 0.28 -2.26 11.39
C LEU A 32 1.73 -1.98 11.81
N GLY A 33 1.96 -0.99 12.63
CA GLY A 33 3.26 -0.70 13.23
C GLY A 33 3.09 -0.28 14.68
N LEU A 34 4.10 -0.56 15.49
CA LEU A 34 4.22 -0.01 16.82
C LEU A 34 4.67 1.47 16.74
N LYS A 35 4.53 2.19 17.85
CA LYS A 35 4.93 3.60 17.95
C LYS A 35 6.41 3.82 17.63
N GLU A 36 7.21 2.78 17.79
CA GLU A 36 8.64 2.76 17.48
C GLU A 36 8.94 1.88 16.27
N TYR A 37 10.05 2.16 15.55
CA TYR A 37 10.67 1.31 14.50
C TYR A 37 9.79 0.94 13.29
N SER A 38 8.83 1.78 12.95
CA SER A 38 7.96 1.59 11.78
C SER A 38 8.23 2.62 10.69
N ALA A 39 8.17 2.21 9.41
CA ALA A 39 8.34 3.07 8.24
C ALA A 39 7.26 4.17 8.09
N ARG A 40 6.31 4.24 8.99
CA ARG A 40 5.25 5.27 9.08
C ARG A 40 5.17 5.83 10.50
N ALA A 41 6.27 6.40 10.98
CA ALA A 41 6.33 7.06 12.29
C ALA A 41 5.28 8.18 12.49
N GLY A 42 4.74 8.73 11.40
CA GLY A 42 3.67 9.74 11.44
C GLY A 42 2.24 9.17 11.51
N ALA A 43 2.04 7.85 11.55
CA ALA A 43 0.75 7.25 11.90
C ALA A 43 0.57 7.23 13.42
N ASP A 44 -0.65 7.03 13.92
CA ASP A 44 -0.92 6.90 15.37
C ASP A 44 -0.16 5.70 15.95
N ASN A 45 -0.09 4.60 15.16
CA ASN A 45 0.55 3.33 15.51
C ASN A 45 0.00 2.72 16.82
N PHE A 46 0.45 1.52 17.15
CA PHE A 46 -0.10 0.72 18.25
C PHE A 46 0.82 0.72 19.47
N THR A 47 0.24 0.71 20.67
CA THR A 47 0.88 0.21 21.88
C THR A 47 0.81 -1.32 21.87
N LEU A 48 1.50 -2.00 22.79
CA LEU A 48 1.41 -3.46 22.92
C LEU A 48 0.01 -3.90 23.38
N ASP A 49 -0.64 -3.16 24.27
CA ASP A 49 -2.02 -3.43 24.70
C ASP A 49 -3.02 -3.31 23.55
N GLU A 50 -2.89 -2.26 22.72
CA GLU A 50 -3.70 -2.10 21.51
C GLU A 50 -3.40 -3.18 20.46
N LEU A 51 -2.17 -3.66 20.40
CA LEU A 51 -1.78 -4.78 19.52
C LEU A 51 -2.47 -6.07 19.99
N GLU A 52 -2.46 -6.39 21.27
CA GLU A 52 -3.12 -7.57 21.83
C GLU A 52 -4.61 -7.55 21.52
N GLU A 53 -5.31 -6.45 21.81
CA GLU A 53 -6.74 -6.29 21.46
C GLU A 53 -6.96 -6.43 19.95
N GLY A 54 -6.07 -5.88 19.12
CA GLY A 54 -6.16 -5.95 17.66
C GLY A 54 -5.95 -7.36 17.13
N VAL A 55 -5.01 -8.13 17.68
CA VAL A 55 -4.75 -9.54 17.33
C VAL A 55 -5.96 -10.40 17.68
N ASP A 56 -6.49 -10.28 18.90
CA ASP A 56 -7.68 -11.01 19.33
C ASP A 56 -8.88 -10.71 18.44
N TYR A 57 -9.10 -9.43 18.11
CA TYR A 57 -10.19 -9.02 17.22
C TYR A 57 -10.06 -9.61 15.81
N ALA A 58 -8.85 -9.60 15.25
CA ALA A 58 -8.58 -10.14 13.93
C ALA A 58 -8.72 -11.67 13.90
N HIS A 59 -8.11 -12.37 14.85
CA HIS A 59 -8.10 -13.83 14.91
C HIS A 59 -9.51 -14.42 15.12
N THR A 60 -10.36 -13.79 15.92
CA THR A 60 -11.77 -14.22 16.09
C THR A 60 -12.57 -14.11 14.81
N ARG A 61 -12.06 -13.38 13.79
CA ARG A 61 -12.64 -13.22 12.44
C ARG A 61 -11.81 -13.90 11.34
N SER A 62 -10.86 -14.75 11.73
CA SER A 62 -9.95 -15.48 10.84
C SER A 62 -9.07 -14.57 9.96
N ALA A 63 -8.86 -13.33 10.37
CA ALA A 63 -7.92 -12.41 9.74
C ALA A 63 -6.55 -12.48 10.44
N LYS A 64 -5.46 -12.28 9.67
CA LYS A 64 -4.08 -12.29 10.16
C LYS A 64 -3.58 -10.88 10.48
N VAL A 65 -2.59 -10.81 11.37
CA VAL A 65 -1.94 -9.55 11.75
C VAL A 65 -0.44 -9.59 11.44
N PHE A 66 0.04 -8.63 10.62
CA PHE A 66 1.45 -8.47 10.28
C PHE A 66 2.02 -7.20 10.90
N LEU A 67 3.09 -7.35 11.67
CA LEU A 67 3.80 -6.22 12.28
C LEU A 67 4.88 -5.69 11.33
N ALA A 68 4.85 -4.39 11.03
CA ALA A 68 5.84 -3.72 10.21
C ALA A 68 7.06 -3.27 11.03
N VAL A 69 8.18 -3.97 10.82
CA VAL A 69 9.53 -3.70 11.36
C VAL A 69 10.45 -3.32 10.19
N ASN A 70 9.98 -2.41 9.36
CA ASN A 70 10.54 -2.20 8.03
C ASN A 70 11.34 -0.88 7.90
N THR A 71 12.18 -0.62 8.88
CA THR A 71 13.22 0.42 8.86
C THR A 71 14.60 -0.23 8.94
N LEU A 72 15.61 0.44 8.40
CA LEU A 72 17.01 0.09 8.67
C LEU A 72 17.33 0.42 10.13
N MET A 73 18.11 -0.42 10.79
CA MET A 73 18.49 -0.27 12.19
C MET A 73 20.00 -0.31 12.36
N SER A 74 20.53 0.44 13.32
CA SER A 74 21.87 0.24 13.86
C SER A 74 21.86 -0.89 14.89
N ASP A 75 23.03 -1.45 15.22
CA ASP A 75 23.14 -2.55 16.17
C ASP A 75 22.52 -2.19 17.52
N ASN A 76 22.79 -0.98 18.04
CA ASN A 76 22.24 -0.50 19.30
C ASN A 76 20.70 -0.36 19.26
N GLU A 77 20.15 0.12 18.13
CA GLU A 77 18.69 0.22 17.98
C GLU A 77 18.05 -1.15 17.94
N PHE A 78 18.68 -2.11 17.30
CA PHE A 78 18.18 -3.48 17.23
C PHE A 78 18.16 -4.14 18.63
N GLU A 79 19.23 -4.00 19.39
CA GLU A 79 19.29 -4.53 20.77
C GLU A 79 18.18 -3.96 21.67
N LEU A 80 17.87 -2.66 21.54
CA LEU A 80 16.80 -2.01 22.29
C LEU A 80 15.41 -2.45 21.81
N PHE A 81 15.24 -2.71 20.53
CA PHE A 81 13.93 -3.02 19.94
C PHE A 81 13.59 -4.52 19.97
N TYR A 82 14.57 -5.39 20.00
CA TYR A 82 14.36 -6.84 19.96
C TYR A 82 13.38 -7.36 21.04
N PRO A 83 13.44 -6.93 22.31
CA PRO A 83 12.46 -7.34 23.31
C PRO A 83 11.01 -7.00 22.95
N THR A 84 10.79 -5.82 22.36
CA THR A 84 9.45 -5.39 21.91
C THR A 84 8.94 -6.24 20.76
N ILE A 85 9.82 -6.67 19.84
CA ILE A 85 9.42 -7.61 18.77
C ILE A 85 9.07 -8.97 19.38
N ALA A 86 9.87 -9.47 20.30
CA ALA A 86 9.62 -10.75 20.98
C ALA A 86 8.27 -10.74 21.71
N GLU A 87 7.95 -9.65 22.37
CA GLU A 87 6.65 -9.48 23.04
C GLU A 87 5.49 -9.44 22.02
N ALA A 88 5.64 -8.73 20.91
CA ALA A 88 4.63 -8.72 19.85
C ALA A 88 4.41 -10.12 19.23
N VAL A 89 5.48 -10.92 19.10
CA VAL A 89 5.38 -12.33 18.68
C VAL A 89 4.64 -13.16 19.71
N ASN A 90 4.91 -12.97 21.01
CA ASN A 90 4.22 -13.66 22.10
C ASN A 90 2.72 -13.28 22.17
N ILE A 91 2.36 -12.04 21.83
CA ILE A 91 0.96 -11.60 21.69
C ILE A 91 0.26 -12.37 20.56
N GLY A 92 1.00 -12.85 19.55
CA GLY A 92 0.46 -13.71 18.49
C GLY A 92 0.36 -13.06 17.12
N VAL A 93 1.23 -12.10 16.77
CA VAL A 93 1.28 -11.62 15.38
C VAL A 93 1.65 -12.76 14.43
N ASP A 94 0.97 -12.86 13.29
CA ASP A 94 1.18 -13.93 12.30
C ASP A 94 2.44 -13.76 11.46
N GLY A 95 3.00 -12.56 11.43
CA GLY A 95 4.24 -12.32 10.72
C GLY A 95 4.80 -10.92 10.87
N LEU A 96 6.03 -10.78 10.39
CA LEU A 96 6.83 -9.57 10.46
C LEU A 96 7.19 -9.09 9.06
N ILE A 97 7.08 -7.78 8.80
CA ILE A 97 7.49 -7.17 7.53
C ILE A 97 8.81 -6.44 7.78
N VAL A 98 9.90 -6.93 7.20
CA VAL A 98 11.27 -6.44 7.49
C VAL A 98 11.95 -5.85 6.27
N GLN A 99 12.85 -4.89 6.51
CA GLN A 99 13.73 -4.30 5.48
C GLN A 99 15.20 -4.66 5.69
N ASP A 100 15.64 -4.76 6.94
CA ASP A 100 17.03 -4.98 7.30
C ASP A 100 17.39 -6.47 7.22
N LEU A 101 18.51 -6.82 6.56
CA LEU A 101 18.94 -8.21 6.38
C LEU A 101 19.39 -8.87 7.68
N ALA A 102 20.05 -8.13 8.57
CA ALA A 102 20.49 -8.65 9.86
C ALA A 102 19.27 -8.95 10.75
N VAL A 103 18.30 -8.01 10.77
CA VAL A 103 17.01 -8.18 11.44
C VAL A 103 16.27 -9.39 10.88
N LEU A 104 16.17 -9.51 9.55
CA LEU A 104 15.53 -10.66 8.90
C LEU A 104 16.13 -11.98 9.36
N THR A 105 17.46 -12.11 9.26
CA THR A 105 18.19 -13.36 9.60
C THR A 105 17.99 -13.73 11.06
N LYS A 106 18.09 -12.75 11.96
CA LYS A 106 17.92 -12.97 13.40
C LYS A 106 16.49 -13.40 13.74
N LEU A 107 15.49 -12.68 13.23
CA LEU A 107 14.08 -12.98 13.52
C LEU A 107 13.62 -14.31 12.91
N ALA A 108 14.07 -14.65 11.70
CA ALA A 108 13.77 -15.95 11.08
C ALA A 108 14.38 -17.12 11.86
N SER A 109 15.57 -16.92 12.47
CA SER A 109 16.21 -17.93 13.33
C SER A 109 15.51 -18.10 14.68
N ASP A 110 15.12 -16.98 15.30
CA ASP A 110 14.58 -17.00 16.68
C ASP A 110 13.09 -17.34 16.73
N PHE A 111 12.34 -17.01 15.66
CA PHE A 111 10.90 -17.21 15.56
C PHE A 111 10.52 -18.01 14.30
N PRO A 112 10.87 -19.31 14.23
CA PRO A 112 10.69 -20.12 13.01
C PRO A 112 9.22 -20.32 12.61
N ASP A 113 8.28 -20.14 13.52
CA ASP A 113 6.85 -20.30 13.27
C ASP A 113 6.19 -18.97 12.80
N VAL A 114 6.91 -17.84 12.83
CA VAL A 114 6.42 -16.53 12.42
C VAL A 114 6.79 -16.24 10.97
N THR A 115 5.83 -15.84 10.17
CA THR A 115 6.07 -15.50 8.76
C THR A 115 6.96 -14.26 8.61
N ILE A 116 8.07 -14.35 7.89
CA ILE A 116 8.95 -13.20 7.60
C ILE A 116 8.73 -12.71 6.16
N ASN A 117 8.22 -11.49 6.04
CA ASN A 117 7.92 -10.84 4.77
C ASN A 117 8.97 -9.77 4.46
N CYS A 118 9.65 -9.88 3.33
CA CYS A 118 10.59 -8.87 2.84
C CYS A 118 9.84 -7.64 2.35
N SER A 119 10.12 -6.49 2.95
CA SER A 119 9.51 -5.22 2.57
C SER A 119 9.87 -4.82 1.13
N THR A 120 8.97 -4.13 0.44
CA THR A 120 9.27 -3.48 -0.86
C THR A 120 10.47 -2.52 -0.79
N GLN A 121 10.82 -2.05 0.41
CA GLN A 121 11.99 -1.19 0.64
C GLN A 121 13.32 -1.92 0.48
N MET A 122 13.34 -3.26 0.46
CA MET A 122 14.53 -4.05 0.10
C MET A 122 14.84 -4.01 -1.39
N ASN A 123 13.90 -3.57 -2.22
CA ASN A 123 14.09 -3.34 -3.66
C ASN A 123 14.53 -4.60 -4.43
N ILE A 124 13.81 -5.69 -4.27
CA ILE A 124 14.16 -7.03 -4.79
C ILE A 124 13.65 -7.20 -6.23
N TYR A 125 14.56 -7.44 -7.16
CA TYR A 125 14.26 -7.63 -8.60
C TYR A 125 14.78 -8.95 -9.16
N GLY A 126 15.91 -9.44 -8.69
CA GLY A 126 16.68 -10.52 -9.31
C GLY A 126 16.35 -11.90 -8.81
N ALA A 127 16.59 -12.92 -9.63
CA ALA A 127 16.39 -14.32 -9.28
C ALA A 127 17.30 -14.77 -8.13
N ASP A 128 18.56 -14.32 -8.14
CA ASP A 128 19.54 -14.68 -7.10
C ASP A 128 19.18 -14.06 -5.75
N GLU A 129 18.51 -12.89 -5.76
CA GLU A 129 17.99 -12.24 -4.56
C GLU A 129 16.89 -13.10 -3.92
N PHE A 130 15.95 -13.64 -4.70
CA PHE A 130 14.90 -14.54 -4.19
C PHE A 130 15.50 -15.78 -3.53
N LYS A 131 16.47 -16.41 -4.21
CA LYS A 131 17.17 -17.57 -3.64
C LYS A 131 17.82 -17.21 -2.31
N LYS A 132 18.57 -16.10 -2.26
CA LYS A 132 19.26 -15.65 -1.06
C LYS A 132 18.29 -15.36 0.10
N LEU A 133 17.16 -14.72 -0.18
CA LEU A 133 16.16 -14.43 0.85
C LEU A 133 15.49 -15.70 1.38
N ALA A 134 15.20 -16.67 0.50
CA ALA A 134 14.70 -17.98 0.93
C ALA A 134 15.71 -18.69 1.84
N ASP A 135 17.00 -18.70 1.46
CA ASP A 135 18.10 -19.28 2.27
C ASP A 135 18.24 -18.60 3.65
N LEU A 136 17.85 -17.31 3.76
CA LEU A 136 17.83 -16.53 5.00
C LEU A 136 16.55 -16.70 5.83
N GLY A 137 15.58 -17.48 5.36
CA GLY A 137 14.34 -17.77 6.08
C GLY A 137 13.16 -16.85 5.77
N ALA A 138 13.21 -16.05 4.69
CA ALA A 138 12.06 -15.30 4.24
C ALA A 138 10.95 -16.23 3.69
N ASN A 139 9.69 -15.83 3.89
CA ASN A 139 8.52 -16.56 3.39
C ASN A 139 7.82 -15.83 2.25
N ARG A 140 7.89 -14.47 2.23
CA ARG A 140 7.21 -13.64 1.22
C ARG A 140 8.08 -12.45 0.83
N VAL A 141 7.97 -12.02 -0.42
CA VAL A 141 8.60 -10.80 -0.94
C VAL A 141 7.55 -9.84 -1.46
N VAL A 142 7.56 -8.61 -0.93
CA VAL A 142 6.75 -7.50 -1.46
C VAL A 142 7.48 -6.92 -2.66
N LEU A 143 6.97 -7.20 -3.85
CA LEU A 143 7.60 -6.78 -5.10
C LEU A 143 7.65 -5.25 -5.24
N PRO A 144 8.68 -4.71 -5.91
CA PRO A 144 8.76 -3.29 -6.23
C PRO A 144 7.55 -2.81 -7.05
N ARG A 145 7.16 -1.56 -6.82
CA ARG A 145 5.98 -0.96 -7.45
C ARG A 145 6.17 -0.60 -8.91
N GLU A 146 7.41 -0.58 -9.36
CA GLU A 146 7.86 -0.20 -10.69
C GLU A 146 7.75 -1.32 -11.72
N LEU A 147 7.35 -2.52 -11.31
CA LEU A 147 7.24 -3.68 -12.17
C LEU A 147 5.98 -3.64 -13.03
N SER A 148 6.14 -4.03 -14.30
CA SER A 148 5.02 -4.36 -15.19
C SER A 148 4.38 -5.70 -14.83
N CYS A 149 3.19 -5.97 -15.38
CA CYS A 149 2.52 -7.27 -15.18
C CYS A 149 3.35 -8.45 -15.70
N ASP A 150 4.07 -8.29 -16.81
CA ASP A 150 4.94 -9.35 -17.36
C ASP A 150 6.11 -9.64 -16.42
N GLU A 151 6.70 -8.59 -15.86
CA GLU A 151 7.77 -8.71 -14.89
C GLU A 151 7.29 -9.30 -13.57
N ILE A 152 6.12 -8.90 -13.07
CA ILE A 152 5.50 -9.49 -11.86
C ILE A 152 5.26 -11.00 -12.08
N GLU A 153 4.68 -11.38 -13.21
CA GLU A 153 4.44 -12.79 -13.54
C GLU A 153 5.74 -13.61 -13.57
N THR A 154 6.77 -13.08 -14.23
CA THR A 154 8.07 -13.73 -14.31
C THR A 154 8.69 -13.91 -12.93
N ARG A 155 8.72 -12.87 -12.12
CA ARG A 155 9.31 -12.88 -10.76
C ARG A 155 8.53 -13.77 -9.80
N THR A 156 7.20 -13.76 -9.91
CA THR A 156 6.36 -14.65 -9.11
C THR A 156 6.66 -16.13 -9.39
N LYS A 157 6.83 -16.50 -10.67
CA LYS A 157 7.23 -17.88 -11.04
C LYS A 157 8.61 -18.26 -10.47
N ILE A 158 9.57 -17.34 -10.51
CA ILE A 158 10.90 -17.55 -9.94
C ILE A 158 10.81 -17.71 -8.42
N ALA A 159 10.11 -16.80 -7.72
CA ALA A 159 9.96 -16.85 -6.27
C ALA A 159 9.29 -18.15 -5.80
N LEU A 160 8.25 -18.61 -6.50
CA LEU A 160 7.58 -19.89 -6.22
C LEU A 160 8.51 -21.09 -6.35
N GLY A 161 9.52 -21.03 -7.23
CA GLY A 161 10.56 -22.06 -7.35
C GLY A 161 11.44 -22.19 -6.10
N TYR A 162 11.46 -21.17 -5.24
CA TYR A 162 12.16 -21.15 -3.95
C TYR A 162 11.20 -21.19 -2.75
N ASN A 163 9.94 -21.58 -2.95
CA ASN A 163 8.87 -21.55 -1.93
C ASN A 163 8.60 -20.16 -1.31
N LEU A 164 8.91 -19.09 -2.04
CA LEU A 164 8.59 -17.73 -1.63
C LEU A 164 7.24 -17.29 -2.21
N GLU A 165 6.38 -16.75 -1.36
CA GLU A 165 5.19 -16.02 -1.78
C GLU A 165 5.58 -14.64 -2.34
N THR A 166 4.74 -14.09 -3.23
CA THR A 166 4.88 -12.72 -3.70
C THR A 166 3.66 -11.88 -3.33
N GLU A 167 3.93 -10.62 -2.98
CA GLU A 167 2.92 -9.61 -2.65
C GLU A 167 3.11 -8.39 -3.57
N VAL A 168 2.00 -7.81 -4.06
CA VAL A 168 2.02 -6.60 -4.87
C VAL A 168 1.10 -5.53 -4.29
N PHE A 169 1.49 -4.26 -4.42
CA PHE A 169 0.60 -3.15 -4.08
C PHE A 169 -0.55 -3.07 -5.09
N ALA A 170 -1.78 -3.12 -4.58
CA ALA A 170 -3.00 -3.05 -5.38
C ALA A 170 -3.56 -1.63 -5.47
N HIS A 171 -3.56 -0.89 -4.36
CA HIS A 171 -4.20 0.41 -4.30
C HIS A 171 -3.45 1.39 -3.40
N GLY A 172 -3.55 2.69 -3.72
CA GLY A 172 -3.10 3.78 -2.88
C GLY A 172 -1.83 4.48 -3.36
N ALA A 173 -1.19 5.18 -2.45
CA ALA A 173 -0.11 6.11 -2.77
C ALA A 173 1.11 5.44 -3.41
N VAL A 174 1.57 6.02 -4.52
CA VAL A 174 2.81 5.62 -5.22
C VAL A 174 3.93 6.59 -4.85
N CYS A 175 5.16 6.08 -4.74
CA CYS A 175 6.36 6.91 -4.69
C CYS A 175 6.80 7.31 -6.09
N VAL A 176 7.32 8.53 -6.24
CA VAL A 176 7.94 8.99 -7.50
C VAL A 176 9.30 8.32 -7.75
N CYS A 177 9.94 7.89 -6.67
CA CYS A 177 11.25 7.26 -6.68
C CYS A 177 11.13 5.74 -6.68
N ALA A 178 12.18 5.04 -7.12
CA ALA A 178 12.28 3.59 -7.01
C ALA A 178 12.10 3.11 -5.57
N SER A 179 11.47 1.95 -5.39
CA SER A 179 11.15 1.38 -4.08
C SER A 179 12.41 1.20 -3.24
N GLY A 180 12.41 1.69 -2.00
CA GLY A 180 13.55 1.58 -1.07
C GLY A 180 14.76 2.48 -1.35
N LEU A 181 14.82 3.17 -2.48
CA LEU A 181 16.01 3.94 -2.91
C LEU A 181 15.83 5.46 -2.83
N CYS A 182 14.75 5.93 -2.17
CA CYS A 182 14.47 7.36 -2.10
C CYS A 182 15.32 8.07 -1.04
N LEU A 183 16.22 8.94 -1.50
CA LEU A 183 17.01 9.84 -0.64
C LEU A 183 16.46 11.27 -0.58
N PHE A 184 15.34 11.57 -1.23
CA PHE A 184 14.85 12.93 -1.43
C PHE A 184 14.55 13.65 -0.10
N SER A 185 13.98 12.95 0.89
CA SER A 185 13.76 13.55 2.20
C SER A 185 15.08 13.89 2.93
N ALA A 186 16.06 13.00 2.86
CA ALA A 186 17.37 13.24 3.50
C ALA A 186 18.09 14.41 2.87
N MET A 187 18.09 14.52 1.54
CA MET A 187 18.72 15.64 0.82
C MET A 187 17.99 16.97 1.07
N ASN A 188 16.67 16.98 1.03
CA ASN A 188 15.86 18.21 1.16
C ASN A 188 15.74 18.71 2.62
N ARG A 189 16.00 17.88 3.62
CA ARG A 189 15.88 18.20 5.06
C ARG A 189 17.21 18.04 5.80
N SER A 190 18.32 18.30 5.15
CA SER A 190 19.67 18.29 5.72
C SER A 190 20.00 17.02 6.52
N GLY A 191 19.55 15.87 6.06
CA GLY A 191 19.81 14.58 6.69
C GLY A 191 18.94 14.26 7.92
N THR A 192 18.12 15.21 8.40
CA THR A 192 17.32 15.03 9.62
C THR A 192 16.13 14.09 9.44
N ARG A 193 15.72 13.81 8.18
CA ARG A 193 14.59 12.92 7.85
C ARG A 193 14.96 11.97 6.72
N SER A 194 14.50 10.72 6.81
CA SER A 194 14.73 9.71 5.77
C SER A 194 13.50 8.81 5.58
N GLY A 195 13.13 8.58 4.32
CA GLY A 195 12.07 7.63 3.98
C GLY A 195 12.41 6.19 4.36
N ASN A 196 13.69 5.82 4.34
CA ASN A 196 14.17 4.49 4.71
C ASN A 196 14.27 4.28 6.24
N ARG A 197 14.11 5.36 6.99
CA ARG A 197 14.10 5.38 8.46
C ARG A 197 12.73 5.77 9.02
N GLY A 198 11.65 5.57 8.26
CA GLY A 198 10.28 5.82 8.68
C GLY A 198 9.86 7.30 8.71
N SER A 199 10.74 8.23 8.36
CA SER A 199 10.55 9.67 8.55
C SER A 199 10.50 10.45 7.23
N CYS A 200 9.77 9.93 6.22
CA CYS A 200 9.59 10.61 4.94
C CYS A 200 8.87 11.95 5.10
N ALA A 201 9.48 13.05 4.63
CA ALA A 201 8.87 14.37 4.63
C ALA A 201 7.93 14.64 3.45
N GLN A 202 7.80 13.68 2.52
CA GLN A 202 7.02 13.77 1.29
C GLN A 202 7.38 14.97 0.39
N PRO A 203 8.66 15.32 0.16
CA PRO A 203 9.02 16.48 -0.66
C PRO A 203 8.49 16.37 -2.08
N CYS A 204 8.29 15.16 -2.62
CA CYS A 204 7.64 14.96 -3.92
C CYS A 204 6.17 15.45 -3.99
N ARG A 205 5.57 15.84 -2.85
CA ARG A 205 4.21 16.39 -2.77
C ARG A 205 4.17 17.91 -2.59
N GLU A 206 5.34 18.54 -2.49
CA GLU A 206 5.46 19.99 -2.38
C GLU A 206 5.30 20.66 -3.75
N GLU A 207 5.12 21.98 -3.76
CA GLU A 207 5.09 22.78 -5.00
C GLU A 207 6.50 23.04 -5.52
N TYR A 208 6.68 22.94 -6.82
CA TYR A 208 7.94 23.20 -7.51
C TYR A 208 7.72 24.12 -8.70
N GLN A 209 8.79 24.80 -9.09
CA GLN A 209 8.85 25.57 -10.33
C GLN A 209 9.92 24.97 -11.25
N LEU A 210 9.53 24.67 -12.48
CA LEU A 210 10.43 24.15 -13.51
C LEU A 210 10.91 25.30 -14.38
N TYR A 211 12.23 25.43 -14.49
CA TYR A 211 12.88 26.42 -15.36
C TYR A 211 13.74 25.74 -16.42
N ASN A 212 13.84 26.38 -17.59
CA ASN A 212 14.82 26.05 -18.60
C ASN A 212 15.50 27.36 -19.06
N ASN A 213 16.81 27.46 -18.92
CA ASN A 213 17.60 28.65 -19.25
C ASN A 213 17.02 29.96 -18.67
N GLY A 214 16.55 29.95 -17.43
CA GLY A 214 15.95 31.09 -16.74
C GLY A 214 14.49 31.38 -17.10
N LEU A 215 13.92 30.70 -18.10
CA LEU A 215 12.50 30.78 -18.43
C LEU A 215 11.67 29.80 -17.60
N LYS A 216 10.68 30.28 -16.85
CA LYS A 216 9.74 29.44 -16.13
C LYS A 216 8.84 28.71 -17.11
N LEU A 217 8.90 27.37 -17.11
CA LEU A 217 8.09 26.49 -17.98
C LEU A 217 6.79 26.05 -17.32
N LYS A 218 6.84 25.68 -16.03
CA LYS A 218 5.70 25.14 -15.30
C LYS A 218 5.88 25.31 -13.79
N ASP A 219 4.77 25.35 -13.06
CA ASP A 219 4.74 25.27 -11.60
C ASP A 219 3.62 24.36 -11.09
N GLY A 220 3.60 24.10 -9.78
CA GLY A 220 2.64 23.24 -9.08
C GLY A 220 3.29 21.99 -8.49
N HIS A 221 2.49 20.98 -8.20
CA HIS A 221 2.95 19.72 -7.57
C HIS A 221 3.55 18.77 -8.62
N LEU A 222 4.61 19.22 -9.29
CA LEU A 222 5.15 18.62 -10.51
C LEU A 222 5.64 17.18 -10.33
N LEU A 223 6.01 16.78 -9.11
CA LEU A 223 6.54 15.45 -8.77
C LEU A 223 5.50 14.57 -8.05
N SER A 224 4.24 15.05 -7.91
CA SER A 224 3.21 14.33 -7.17
C SER A 224 2.58 13.21 -8.01
N PRO A 225 2.82 11.91 -7.70
CA PRO A 225 2.15 10.82 -8.39
C PRO A 225 0.66 10.73 -8.02
N LYS A 226 -0.15 10.25 -8.95
CA LYS A 226 -1.51 9.75 -8.69
C LYS A 226 -1.45 8.52 -7.81
N ASP A 227 -2.57 8.15 -7.20
CA ASP A 227 -2.68 6.89 -6.50
C ASP A 227 -2.82 5.72 -7.49
N ARG A 228 -2.24 4.57 -7.14
CA ARG A 228 -2.31 3.33 -7.93
C ARG A 228 -3.68 2.68 -7.81
N ASP A 229 -4.12 2.06 -8.89
CA ASP A 229 -5.27 1.16 -8.93
C ASP A 229 -4.98 0.01 -9.91
N VAL A 230 -5.09 -1.24 -9.43
CA VAL A 230 -4.83 -2.44 -10.23
C VAL A 230 -6.11 -3.16 -10.66
N SER A 231 -7.27 -2.58 -10.47
CA SER A 231 -8.56 -3.25 -10.73
C SER A 231 -8.67 -3.88 -12.11
N GLU A 232 -8.20 -3.21 -13.15
CA GLU A 232 -8.18 -3.74 -14.53
C GLU A 232 -7.18 -4.89 -14.73
N TYR A 233 -6.18 -5.00 -13.88
CA TYR A 233 -5.14 -6.04 -13.91
C TYR A 233 -5.36 -7.15 -12.88
N LEU A 234 -6.41 -7.06 -12.04
CA LEU A 234 -6.67 -7.98 -10.94
C LEU A 234 -6.68 -9.45 -11.38
N ALA A 235 -7.45 -9.77 -12.40
CA ALA A 235 -7.55 -11.12 -12.93
C ALA A 235 -6.19 -11.67 -13.42
N ARG A 236 -5.37 -10.82 -14.01
CA ARG A 236 -4.03 -11.19 -14.47
C ARG A 236 -3.08 -11.44 -13.30
N LEU A 237 -3.09 -10.60 -12.28
CA LEU A 237 -2.30 -10.77 -11.06
C LEU A 237 -2.66 -12.06 -10.32
N ILE A 238 -3.95 -12.38 -10.18
CA ILE A 238 -4.39 -13.64 -9.58
C ILE A 238 -3.91 -14.86 -10.41
N LYS A 239 -4.03 -14.79 -11.73
CA LYS A 239 -3.58 -15.88 -12.63
C LYS A 239 -2.07 -16.07 -12.61
N SER A 240 -1.28 -15.02 -12.40
CA SER A 240 0.18 -15.10 -12.32
C SER A 240 0.68 -15.83 -11.07
N GLY A 241 -0.19 -16.06 -10.07
CA GLY A 241 0.15 -16.74 -8.82
C GLY A 241 0.64 -15.83 -7.71
N VAL A 242 0.45 -14.51 -7.84
CA VAL A 242 0.65 -13.55 -6.73
C VAL A 242 -0.20 -14.01 -5.54
N SER A 243 0.40 -14.05 -4.36
CA SER A 243 -0.22 -14.60 -3.15
C SER A 243 -1.00 -13.55 -2.36
N SER A 244 -0.60 -12.27 -2.43
CA SER A 244 -1.20 -11.19 -1.65
C SER A 244 -1.30 -9.88 -2.43
N LEU A 245 -2.42 -9.19 -2.25
CA LEU A 245 -2.69 -7.84 -2.73
C LEU A 245 -2.70 -6.87 -1.56
N LYS A 246 -1.78 -5.90 -1.57
CA LYS A 246 -1.60 -4.93 -0.49
C LYS A 246 -2.22 -3.58 -0.81
N ILE A 247 -3.04 -3.09 0.08
CA ILE A 247 -3.55 -1.71 0.05
C ILE A 247 -2.59 -0.82 0.84
N GLU A 248 -2.07 0.27 0.23
CA GLU A 248 -1.29 1.30 0.93
C GLU A 248 -2.24 2.30 1.59
N GLY A 249 -2.02 2.63 2.87
CA GLY A 249 -2.89 3.58 3.54
C GLY A 249 -2.81 3.68 5.05
N ARG A 250 -1.69 3.34 5.72
CA ARG A 250 -1.58 3.42 7.20
C ARG A 250 -1.79 4.82 7.79
N MET A 251 -1.63 5.87 6.97
CA MET A 251 -1.91 7.26 7.35
C MET A 251 -3.27 7.74 6.82
N ARG A 252 -4.18 6.84 6.48
CA ARG A 252 -5.51 7.14 5.94
C ARG A 252 -6.57 6.96 7.00
N ASP A 253 -7.70 7.66 6.80
CA ASP A 253 -8.88 7.54 7.65
C ASP A 253 -9.64 6.21 7.43
N ALA A 254 -10.54 5.91 8.36
CA ALA A 254 -11.35 4.70 8.35
C ALA A 254 -12.23 4.57 7.09
N ASN A 255 -12.73 5.68 6.54
CA ASN A 255 -13.59 5.66 5.36
C ASN A 255 -12.81 5.24 4.11
N TYR A 256 -11.57 5.74 3.96
CA TYR A 256 -10.68 5.30 2.89
C TYR A 256 -10.41 3.80 2.98
N VAL A 257 -10.02 3.29 4.17
CA VAL A 257 -9.69 1.88 4.35
C VAL A 257 -10.89 1.00 4.10
N ARG A 258 -12.07 1.35 4.67
CA ARG A 258 -13.34 0.66 4.42
C ARG A 258 -13.64 0.53 2.93
N SER A 259 -13.61 1.66 2.22
CA SER A 259 -13.94 1.69 0.79
C SER A 259 -12.95 0.87 -0.03
N ALA A 260 -11.65 1.05 0.16
CA ALA A 260 -10.64 0.34 -0.59
C ALA A 260 -10.72 -1.18 -0.35
N VAL A 261 -10.82 -1.61 0.91
CA VAL A 261 -10.92 -3.04 1.26
C VAL A 261 -12.19 -3.65 0.69
N TYR A 262 -13.35 -3.02 0.91
CA TYR A 262 -14.63 -3.51 0.41
C TYR A 262 -14.66 -3.62 -1.13
N CYS A 263 -14.16 -2.62 -1.83
CA CYS A 263 -14.08 -2.61 -3.29
C CYS A 263 -13.19 -3.75 -3.83
N TYR A 264 -12.01 -3.92 -3.28
CA TYR A 264 -11.11 -5.00 -3.70
C TYR A 264 -11.64 -6.38 -3.29
N ARG A 265 -12.27 -6.52 -2.13
CA ARG A 265 -12.93 -7.76 -1.73
C ARG A 265 -14.03 -8.17 -2.70
N ARG A 266 -14.92 -7.25 -3.08
CA ARG A 266 -15.96 -7.48 -4.09
C ARG A 266 -15.37 -7.98 -5.42
N MET A 267 -14.30 -7.37 -5.90
CA MET A 267 -13.66 -7.77 -7.15
C MET A 267 -13.00 -9.15 -7.05
N ILE A 268 -12.32 -9.45 -5.94
CA ILE A 268 -11.71 -10.76 -5.70
C ILE A 268 -12.79 -11.86 -5.66
N ASP A 269 -13.85 -11.65 -4.93
CA ASP A 269 -14.94 -12.62 -4.83
C ASP A 269 -15.62 -12.83 -6.18
N ALA A 270 -15.95 -11.74 -6.89
CA ALA A 270 -16.50 -11.81 -8.25
C ALA A 270 -15.57 -12.57 -9.23
N TYR A 271 -14.25 -12.42 -9.10
CA TYR A 271 -13.31 -13.19 -9.91
C TYR A 271 -13.43 -14.70 -9.66
N TYR A 272 -13.45 -15.12 -8.40
CA TYR A 272 -13.57 -16.56 -8.07
C TYR A 272 -14.95 -17.14 -8.35
N GLU A 273 -15.97 -16.30 -8.39
CA GLU A 273 -17.32 -16.67 -8.82
C GLU A 273 -17.51 -16.65 -10.36
N GLY A 274 -16.50 -16.21 -11.11
CA GLY A 274 -16.59 -16.08 -12.57
C GLY A 274 -17.48 -14.91 -13.05
N LYS A 275 -17.72 -13.92 -12.17
CA LYS A 275 -18.60 -12.77 -12.40
C LYS A 275 -17.86 -11.44 -12.60
N LEU A 276 -16.53 -11.44 -12.54
CA LEU A 276 -15.74 -10.21 -12.70
C LEU A 276 -15.76 -9.79 -14.18
N ASP A 277 -16.50 -8.75 -14.49
CA ASP A 277 -16.61 -8.15 -15.82
C ASP A 277 -16.16 -6.68 -15.84
N LYS A 278 -16.19 -6.07 -17.02
CA LYS A 278 -15.76 -4.69 -17.22
C LYS A 278 -16.69 -3.67 -16.57
N ASP A 279 -17.97 -3.95 -16.49
CA ASP A 279 -18.97 -3.04 -15.93
C ASP A 279 -18.84 -2.99 -14.42
N LEU A 280 -18.66 -4.13 -13.75
CA LEU A 280 -18.36 -4.19 -12.31
C LEU A 280 -17.05 -3.49 -11.98
N ILE A 281 -16.00 -3.70 -12.76
CA ILE A 281 -14.72 -3.00 -12.56
C ILE A 281 -14.90 -1.49 -12.67
N LYS A 282 -15.65 -1.00 -13.66
CA LYS A 282 -15.91 0.42 -13.87
C LYS A 282 -16.70 1.02 -12.71
N GLU A 283 -17.74 0.34 -12.22
CA GLU A 283 -18.51 0.75 -11.05
C GLU A 283 -17.60 0.89 -9.83
N ILE A 284 -16.85 -0.16 -9.51
CA ILE A 284 -15.96 -0.18 -8.33
C ILE A 284 -14.87 0.90 -8.43
N ARG A 285 -14.29 1.13 -9.61
CA ARG A 285 -13.31 2.22 -9.79
C ARG A 285 -13.92 3.59 -9.56
N TYR A 286 -15.19 3.78 -9.90
CA TYR A 286 -15.88 5.02 -9.61
C TYR A 286 -16.06 5.22 -8.10
N ASP A 287 -16.45 4.18 -7.36
CA ASP A 287 -16.56 4.21 -5.90
C ASP A 287 -15.21 4.55 -5.23
N LEU A 288 -14.11 3.94 -5.71
CA LEU A 288 -12.78 4.26 -5.24
C LEU A 288 -12.40 5.73 -5.50
N LEU A 289 -12.74 6.28 -6.69
CA LEU A 289 -12.48 7.67 -7.05
C LEU A 289 -13.24 8.66 -6.17
N ILE A 290 -14.51 8.39 -5.86
CA ILE A 290 -15.31 9.23 -4.96
C ILE A 290 -14.68 9.31 -3.57
N ASN A 291 -14.20 8.18 -3.05
CA ASN A 291 -13.68 8.12 -1.71
C ASN A 291 -12.32 8.81 -1.58
N PHE A 292 -11.38 8.52 -2.48
CA PHE A 292 -10.10 9.21 -2.48
C PHE A 292 -9.38 9.07 -3.83
N ASN A 293 -8.92 10.19 -4.36
CA ASN A 293 -8.00 10.22 -5.49
C ASN A 293 -7.11 11.47 -5.42
N ARG A 294 -6.01 11.48 -6.18
CA ARG A 294 -5.14 12.64 -6.39
C ARG A 294 -5.22 13.08 -7.85
N GLY A 295 -5.70 14.31 -8.07
CA GLY A 295 -5.80 14.88 -9.41
C GLY A 295 -6.88 14.25 -10.30
N GLY A 296 -7.94 13.68 -9.71
CA GLY A 296 -9.13 13.22 -10.42
C GLY A 296 -9.01 11.87 -11.14
N ALA A 297 -7.90 11.15 -10.98
CA ALA A 297 -7.66 9.86 -11.65
C ALA A 297 -6.69 8.97 -10.87
N PHE A 298 -6.68 7.68 -11.21
CA PHE A 298 -5.67 6.71 -10.80
C PHE A 298 -4.59 6.52 -11.85
N THR A 299 -3.51 5.82 -11.48
CA THR A 299 -2.44 5.40 -12.39
C THR A 299 -2.28 3.89 -12.39
N THR A 300 -2.04 3.33 -13.57
CA THR A 300 -1.64 1.94 -13.80
C THR A 300 -0.26 1.85 -14.43
N GLN A 301 0.45 2.98 -14.52
CA GLN A 301 1.62 3.21 -15.37
C GLN A 301 2.59 2.03 -15.46
N TYR A 302 3.05 1.57 -14.31
CA TYR A 302 4.05 0.50 -14.31
C TYR A 302 3.48 -0.84 -14.76
N LEU A 303 2.19 -1.10 -14.51
CA LEU A 303 1.56 -2.38 -14.83
C LEU A 303 1.39 -2.62 -16.32
N SER A 304 1.11 -1.57 -17.09
CA SER A 304 0.97 -1.66 -18.54
C SER A 304 2.30 -1.93 -19.25
N GLY A 305 3.42 -1.57 -18.61
CA GLY A 305 4.73 -1.53 -19.26
C GLY A 305 4.89 -0.38 -20.26
N SER A 306 3.85 0.46 -20.44
CA SER A 306 3.88 1.63 -21.31
C SER A 306 4.60 2.80 -20.64
N LYS A 307 5.35 3.58 -21.44
CA LYS A 307 5.98 4.83 -21.00
C LYS A 307 5.02 6.04 -21.04
N ASP A 308 3.86 5.87 -21.63
CA ASP A 308 2.90 6.96 -21.88
C ASP A 308 1.87 7.15 -20.78
N ASP A 309 1.89 6.28 -19.78
CA ASP A 309 1.00 6.38 -18.64
C ASP A 309 1.34 7.61 -17.78
N HIS A 310 0.34 8.41 -17.50
CA HIS A 310 0.47 9.63 -16.72
C HIS A 310 0.60 9.32 -15.21
N LEU A 311 1.82 9.02 -14.75
CA LEU A 311 2.09 8.80 -13.33
C LEU A 311 1.81 10.06 -12.50
N LEU A 312 2.30 11.20 -12.97
CA LEU A 312 2.24 12.46 -12.22
C LEU A 312 0.91 13.17 -12.42
N SER A 313 0.34 13.72 -11.35
CA SER A 313 -0.91 14.45 -11.43
C SER A 313 -0.67 15.93 -11.80
N GLY A 314 0.35 16.55 -11.22
CA GLY A 314 0.60 17.99 -11.31
C GLY A 314 -0.38 18.84 -10.48
N GLU A 315 -1.42 18.22 -9.97
CA GLU A 315 -2.51 18.84 -9.20
C GLU A 315 -2.26 18.74 -7.70
N TYR A 316 -3.12 19.37 -6.90
CA TYR A 316 -3.07 19.31 -5.45
C TYR A 316 -2.97 17.86 -4.93
N PRO A 317 -2.02 17.55 -4.03
CA PRO A 317 -1.71 16.18 -3.63
C PRO A 317 -2.67 15.59 -2.58
N GLY A 318 -3.63 16.35 -2.11
CA GLY A 318 -4.67 15.92 -1.18
C GLY A 318 -5.85 15.22 -1.87
N LYS A 319 -6.95 15.09 -1.13
CA LYS A 319 -8.20 14.54 -1.65
C LYS A 319 -8.80 15.49 -2.70
N TYR A 320 -8.89 15.05 -3.95
CA TYR A 320 -9.40 15.84 -5.06
C TYR A 320 -10.92 15.65 -5.23
N GLY A 321 -11.41 14.43 -5.05
CA GLY A 321 -12.81 14.06 -5.27
C GLY A 321 -13.19 13.91 -6.73
N VAL A 322 -14.50 13.88 -7.01
CA VAL A 322 -15.08 13.76 -8.35
C VAL A 322 -15.95 14.97 -8.62
N ARG A 323 -15.76 15.59 -9.78
CA ARG A 323 -16.59 16.72 -10.19
C ARG A 323 -17.99 16.23 -10.59
N ILE A 324 -18.99 16.51 -9.77
CA ILE A 324 -20.39 16.11 -9.99
C ILE A 324 -21.18 17.13 -10.79
N GLY A 325 -20.78 18.41 -10.76
CA GLY A 325 -21.52 19.46 -11.45
C GLY A 325 -20.91 20.85 -11.33
N ARG A 326 -21.67 21.86 -11.72
CA ARG A 326 -21.32 23.28 -11.58
C ARG A 326 -22.48 24.01 -10.91
N ILE A 327 -22.20 24.86 -9.94
CA ILE A 327 -23.19 25.78 -9.39
C ILE A 327 -23.59 26.76 -10.49
N SER A 328 -24.86 26.75 -10.88
CA SER A 328 -25.41 27.62 -11.91
C SER A 328 -26.14 28.85 -11.32
N ARG A 329 -26.64 28.73 -10.08
CA ARG A 329 -27.34 29.81 -9.40
C ARG A 329 -27.21 29.70 -7.88
N LEU A 330 -27.02 30.83 -7.22
CA LEU A 330 -26.99 30.99 -5.78
C LEU A 330 -28.12 31.96 -5.38
N GLU A 331 -29.07 31.51 -4.57
CA GLU A 331 -30.15 32.34 -4.04
C GLU A 331 -29.84 32.70 -2.58
N ALA A 332 -29.17 33.82 -2.39
CA ALA A 332 -28.64 34.26 -1.10
C ALA A 332 -29.74 34.47 -0.01
N GLY A 333 -31.02 34.63 -0.38
CA GLY A 333 -32.10 34.82 0.59
C GLY A 333 -32.69 33.55 1.20
N ASN A 334 -32.59 32.41 0.52
CA ASN A 334 -33.26 31.15 0.90
C ASN A 334 -32.29 30.02 1.19
N GLY A 335 -30.98 30.25 1.06
CA GLY A 335 -29.96 29.22 1.20
C GLY A 335 -29.98 28.13 0.08
N LEU A 336 -30.70 28.38 -1.02
CA LEU A 336 -30.82 27.42 -2.12
C LEU A 336 -29.70 27.59 -3.12
N VAL A 337 -29.15 26.43 -3.55
CA VAL A 337 -28.10 26.34 -4.56
C VAL A 337 -28.62 25.50 -5.72
N THR A 338 -28.63 26.04 -6.92
CA THR A 338 -28.94 25.27 -8.13
C THR A 338 -27.62 24.71 -8.72
N VAL A 339 -27.53 23.39 -8.81
CA VAL A 339 -26.37 22.71 -9.36
C VAL A 339 -26.74 22.08 -10.70
N GLY A 340 -26.05 22.49 -11.75
CA GLY A 340 -26.11 21.79 -13.03
C GLY A 340 -25.27 20.51 -12.93
N ILE A 341 -25.93 19.35 -12.95
CA ILE A 341 -25.26 18.02 -12.83
C ILE A 341 -24.70 17.62 -14.20
N LYS A 342 -23.48 17.10 -14.20
CA LYS A 342 -22.88 16.54 -15.41
C LYS A 342 -23.57 15.20 -15.75
N ASN A 343 -24.04 15.04 -17.00
CA ASN A 343 -24.65 13.78 -17.47
C ASN A 343 -23.76 12.58 -17.14
N GLY A 344 -24.34 11.58 -16.43
CA GLY A 344 -23.66 10.36 -15.99
C GLY A 344 -23.27 10.32 -14.50
N ALA A 345 -23.58 11.35 -13.70
CA ALA A 345 -23.53 11.26 -12.24
C ALA A 345 -24.80 10.54 -11.75
N TRP A 346 -24.65 9.33 -11.26
CA TRP A 346 -25.74 8.54 -10.68
C TRP A 346 -25.97 8.97 -9.23
N TRP A 347 -27.18 9.44 -8.95
CA TRP A 347 -27.70 9.56 -7.60
C TRP A 347 -28.69 8.43 -7.39
N THR A 348 -28.39 7.52 -6.48
CA THR A 348 -29.37 6.63 -5.85
C THR A 348 -29.32 6.85 -4.36
#